data_5bae09b06f3f0005bb21cccd7a70db04
#
_entry.id   5bae09b06f3f0005bb21cccd7a70db04
#
_cell.length_a   1.000
_cell.length_b   1.000
_cell.length_c   1.000
_cell.angle_alpha   90.00
_cell.angle_beta   90.00
_cell.angle_gamma   90.00
#
_symmetry.space_group_name_H-M   'P 1'
#
loop_
_entity.id
_entity.type
_entity.pdbx_description
1 polymer ?
#
loop_
_entity_poly.entity_id
_entity_poly.type
_entity_poly.pdbx_seq_one_letter_code
_entity_poly.pdbx_strand_id
1 'polypeptide(L)'
;MTHNWVYKKLGDVCTIERGGSPRPIAEYITDSPDGVNWIKIGDAKEGSKYITSTKEKIKKEGIKKSRYVHKGDFILSNSMSFGRPYILDVDGCIHDGWLVIHDEDNVFIKDYLYYLLASPVMYAKFKQLAVGGVVNNLNSALVRKVEIPIPNMTTQEVIVKELDKINKLISLKKQQLADYESLSKSIFFEMFGDPRSNPKGFELRTMDSICENMTKGPFGSDIKKDLYVPKSSDTYKVYIQINAIAKDHTLGEYYISKEYFDSKMRRFEVKPGDYIITCDGTLGKFIRLPETIEKGIISASLLRLTLNENVTCKYFEYLWETYVLGELVKDTRNTALIHLPAASKIGKVLIPLPQLELQVLFSNRINKIENIKSQIQKSIQDLETLLASRMQYWFD
;
A
#
# COMPACT_ATOMS: atom_id res chain seq x y z
N MET A 1 2.76 -30.27 -17.24
CA MET A 1 3.51 -30.82 -18.39
C MET A 1 4.96 -30.48 -18.13
N THR A 2 5.83 -31.47 -17.96
CA THR A 2 7.27 -31.23 -17.81
C THR A 2 7.83 -30.79 -19.16
N HIS A 3 8.33 -29.56 -19.24
CA HIS A 3 9.06 -29.09 -20.39
C HIS A 3 10.35 -29.89 -20.52
N ASN A 4 10.68 -30.34 -21.74
CA ASN A 4 11.93 -31.08 -21.99
C ASN A 4 13.11 -30.09 -22.10
N TRP A 5 13.40 -29.34 -21.02
CA TRP A 5 14.46 -28.35 -20.97
C TRP A 5 15.73 -28.88 -20.31
N VAL A 6 16.84 -28.29 -20.65
CA VAL A 6 18.11 -28.53 -19.94
C VAL A 6 18.07 -27.78 -18.62
N TYR A 7 18.36 -28.48 -17.52
CA TYR A 7 18.51 -27.87 -16.21
C TYR A 7 19.98 -27.79 -15.83
N LYS A 8 20.43 -26.67 -15.31
CA LYS A 8 21.78 -26.47 -14.76
C LYS A 8 21.71 -25.73 -13.45
N LYS A 9 22.75 -25.87 -12.63
CA LYS A 9 22.90 -25.02 -11.45
C LYS A 9 23.17 -23.59 -11.87
N LEU A 10 22.57 -22.61 -11.18
CA LEU A 10 22.76 -21.20 -11.52
C LEU A 10 24.24 -20.79 -11.48
N GLY A 11 25.03 -21.37 -10.55
CA GLY A 11 26.46 -21.13 -10.47
C GLY A 11 27.30 -21.78 -11.56
N ASP A 12 26.72 -22.66 -12.40
CA ASP A 12 27.44 -23.26 -13.55
C ASP A 12 27.31 -22.36 -14.80
N VAL A 13 26.41 -21.37 -14.78
CA VAL A 13 26.11 -20.48 -15.93
C VAL A 13 26.16 -18.99 -15.56
N CYS A 14 26.28 -18.66 -14.28
CA CYS A 14 26.38 -17.26 -13.80
C CYS A 14 27.43 -17.14 -12.71
N THR A 15 28.19 -16.06 -12.71
CA THR A 15 29.02 -15.66 -11.60
C THR A 15 28.16 -14.96 -10.55
N ILE A 16 28.23 -15.42 -9.28
CA ILE A 16 27.41 -14.87 -8.20
C ILE A 16 28.32 -14.41 -7.07
N GLU A 17 28.25 -13.13 -6.75
CA GLU A 17 29.11 -12.50 -5.76
C GLU A 17 28.30 -11.68 -4.74
N ARG A 18 28.80 -11.60 -3.51
CA ARG A 18 28.15 -10.80 -2.47
C ARG A 18 28.63 -9.35 -2.51
N GLY A 19 27.72 -8.41 -2.27
CA GLY A 19 28.05 -7.02 -1.99
C GLY A 19 28.87 -6.87 -0.71
N GLY A 20 29.38 -5.67 -0.48
CA GLY A 20 30.19 -5.37 0.69
C GLY A 20 29.90 -3.97 1.22
N SER A 21 29.96 -3.81 2.55
CA SER A 21 29.76 -2.52 3.21
C SER A 21 31.07 -2.02 3.81
N PRO A 22 31.59 -0.85 3.38
CA PRO A 22 32.72 -0.20 4.02
C PRO A 22 32.43 0.01 5.52
N ARG A 23 33.42 -0.24 6.37
CA ARG A 23 33.26 -0.08 7.83
C ARG A 23 34.33 0.81 8.43
N PRO A 24 33.97 1.71 9.36
CA PRO A 24 32.57 2.10 9.72
C PRO A 24 31.91 2.92 8.61
N ILE A 25 30.67 2.62 8.26
CA ILE A 25 29.98 3.20 7.09
C ILE A 25 29.84 4.72 7.16
N ALA A 26 29.68 5.29 8.37
CA ALA A 26 29.52 6.72 8.59
C ALA A 26 30.71 7.55 8.05
N GLU A 27 31.93 6.99 7.99
CA GLU A 27 33.12 7.65 7.46
C GLU A 27 33.12 7.72 5.93
N TYR A 28 32.34 6.84 5.29
CA TYR A 28 32.28 6.71 3.83
C TYR A 28 31.06 7.37 3.21
N ILE A 29 29.99 7.62 3.95
CA ILE A 29 28.81 8.35 3.43
C ILE A 29 29.24 9.77 3.06
N THR A 30 28.69 10.26 1.94
CA THR A 30 28.99 11.59 1.43
C THR A 30 27.83 12.16 0.62
N ASP A 31 27.64 13.48 0.72
CA ASP A 31 26.71 14.25 -0.11
C ASP A 31 27.41 14.87 -1.33
N SER A 32 28.72 14.59 -1.50
CA SER A 32 29.51 15.11 -2.63
C SER A 32 28.89 14.69 -3.97
N PRO A 33 28.81 15.59 -4.97
CA PRO A 33 28.41 15.26 -6.32
C PRO A 33 29.22 14.10 -6.93
N ASP A 34 30.53 14.04 -6.60
CA ASP A 34 31.46 13.01 -7.09
C ASP A 34 31.38 11.67 -6.35
N GLY A 35 30.48 11.58 -5.36
CA GLY A 35 30.23 10.35 -4.63
C GLY A 35 29.63 9.26 -5.53
N VAL A 36 29.95 8.01 -5.22
CA VAL A 36 29.43 6.81 -5.90
C VAL A 36 28.13 6.38 -5.27
N ASN A 37 27.13 6.04 -6.08
CA ASN A 37 25.83 5.55 -5.59
C ASN A 37 26.01 4.37 -4.62
N TRP A 38 25.34 4.45 -3.47
CA TRP A 38 25.32 3.40 -2.46
C TRP A 38 23.96 2.70 -2.47
N ILE A 39 23.93 1.51 -3.11
CA ILE A 39 22.70 0.77 -3.39
C ILE A 39 22.33 -0.11 -2.19
N LYS A 40 21.29 0.28 -1.46
CA LYS A 40 20.78 -0.44 -0.29
C LYS A 40 19.44 -1.13 -0.60
N ILE A 41 19.02 -2.06 0.25
CA ILE A 41 17.71 -2.72 0.14
C ILE A 41 16.55 -1.71 0.13
N GLY A 42 16.67 -0.62 0.88
CA GLY A 42 15.65 0.45 0.94
C GLY A 42 15.52 1.32 -0.32
N ASP A 43 16.39 1.16 -1.32
CA ASP A 43 16.28 1.83 -2.61
C ASP A 43 15.45 1.03 -3.62
N ALA A 44 15.24 -0.26 -3.33
CA ALA A 44 14.40 -1.14 -4.12
C ALA A 44 12.92 -0.92 -3.78
N LYS A 45 12.15 -0.45 -4.74
CA LYS A 45 10.69 -0.29 -4.59
C LYS A 45 10.01 -1.63 -4.82
N GLU A 46 9.05 -1.98 -3.95
CA GLU A 46 8.25 -3.19 -4.12
C GLU A 46 7.48 -3.16 -5.45
N GLY A 47 7.53 -4.28 -6.19
CA GLY A 47 6.89 -4.39 -7.50
C GLY A 47 7.64 -3.72 -8.65
N SER A 48 8.78 -3.05 -8.39
CA SER A 48 9.65 -2.52 -9.44
C SER A 48 10.60 -3.59 -9.94
N LYS A 49 10.81 -3.61 -11.24
CA LYS A 49 11.85 -4.43 -11.89
C LYS A 49 13.23 -3.79 -11.80
N TYR A 50 13.29 -2.46 -11.72
CA TYR A 50 14.51 -1.67 -11.80
C TYR A 50 14.77 -0.87 -10.53
N ILE A 51 16.06 -0.72 -10.19
CA ILE A 51 16.55 0.29 -9.24
C ILE A 51 17.13 1.45 -10.05
N THR A 52 16.45 2.59 -10.03
CA THR A 52 16.73 3.75 -10.89
C THR A 52 17.45 4.89 -10.18
N SER A 53 17.52 4.85 -8.84
CA SER A 53 18.17 5.89 -8.03
C SER A 53 18.50 5.35 -6.64
N THR A 54 19.45 6.00 -5.97
CA THR A 54 19.81 5.72 -4.58
C THR A 54 19.63 6.95 -3.71
N LYS A 55 19.39 6.74 -2.42
CA LYS A 55 19.24 7.81 -1.43
C LYS A 55 20.60 8.33 -0.94
N GLU A 56 21.61 7.50 -0.97
CA GLU A 56 22.91 7.78 -0.40
C GLU A 56 24.03 7.51 -1.41
N LYS A 57 25.17 8.16 -1.17
CA LYS A 57 26.41 7.93 -1.90
C LYS A 57 27.55 7.63 -0.93
N ILE A 58 28.57 6.95 -1.42
CA ILE A 58 29.83 6.73 -0.69
C ILE A 58 31.00 7.40 -1.40
N LYS A 59 32.03 7.75 -0.62
CA LYS A 59 33.30 8.25 -1.14
C LYS A 59 33.98 7.21 -2.04
N LYS A 60 34.77 7.64 -2.99
CA LYS A 60 35.49 6.75 -3.95
C LYS A 60 36.40 5.74 -3.25
N GLU A 61 36.98 6.10 -2.10
CA GLU A 61 37.81 5.22 -1.30
C GLU A 61 37.03 3.98 -0.76
N GLY A 62 35.71 4.12 -0.61
CA GLY A 62 34.83 3.05 -0.19
C GLY A 62 34.62 1.95 -1.23
N ILE A 63 34.88 2.25 -2.52
CA ILE A 63 34.71 1.27 -3.63
C ILE A 63 35.53 0.00 -3.38
N LYS A 64 36.78 0.14 -2.93
CA LYS A 64 37.69 -1.00 -2.67
C LYS A 64 37.20 -1.92 -1.53
N LYS A 65 36.28 -1.44 -0.69
CA LYS A 65 35.68 -2.17 0.45
C LYS A 65 34.25 -2.61 0.15
N SER A 66 33.78 -2.39 -1.06
CA SER A 66 32.46 -2.77 -1.53
C SER A 66 32.54 -3.56 -2.84
N ARG A 67 31.40 -3.84 -3.43
CA ARG A 67 31.27 -4.42 -4.77
C ARG A 67 30.72 -3.36 -5.72
N TYR A 68 31.51 -2.95 -6.70
CA TYR A 68 31.06 -2.07 -7.76
C TYR A 68 30.23 -2.86 -8.79
N VAL A 69 29.14 -2.29 -9.23
CA VAL A 69 28.19 -2.86 -10.19
C VAL A 69 27.81 -1.82 -11.22
N HIS A 70 27.40 -2.30 -12.39
CA HIS A 70 27.06 -1.48 -13.54
C HIS A 70 25.56 -1.49 -13.83
N LYS A 71 25.13 -0.47 -14.52
CA LYS A 71 23.79 -0.45 -15.11
C LYS A 71 23.59 -1.68 -16.01
N GLY A 72 22.47 -2.37 -15.79
CA GLY A 72 22.15 -3.62 -16.45
C GLY A 72 22.54 -4.89 -15.69
N ASP A 73 23.28 -4.77 -14.57
CA ASP A 73 23.58 -5.90 -13.72
C ASP A 73 22.33 -6.36 -12.94
N PHE A 74 22.28 -7.68 -12.68
CA PHE A 74 21.27 -8.26 -11.82
C PHE A 74 21.71 -8.26 -10.38
N ILE A 75 20.84 -7.84 -9.47
CA ILE A 75 21.05 -8.03 -8.04
C ILE A 75 19.89 -8.79 -7.42
N LEU A 76 20.21 -9.61 -6.43
CA LEU A 76 19.26 -10.43 -5.67
C LEU A 76 19.37 -10.08 -4.18
N SER A 77 18.25 -9.79 -3.52
CA SER A 77 18.26 -9.54 -2.09
C SER A 77 18.59 -10.80 -1.29
N ASN A 78 19.53 -10.72 -0.35
CA ASN A 78 20.00 -11.87 0.44
C ASN A 78 19.52 -11.85 1.89
N SER A 79 18.98 -10.73 2.37
CA SER A 79 18.54 -10.55 3.76
C SER A 79 17.18 -9.83 3.83
N MET A 80 16.48 -9.91 4.95
CA MET A 80 15.15 -9.33 5.20
C MET A 80 14.09 -9.86 4.21
N SER A 81 13.85 -9.18 3.10
CA SER A 81 13.00 -9.65 1.98
C SER A 81 13.83 -10.38 0.93
N PHE A 82 14.54 -11.45 1.33
CA PHE A 82 15.45 -12.20 0.47
C PHE A 82 14.78 -12.78 -0.78
N GLY A 83 15.62 -13.06 -1.81
CA GLY A 83 15.20 -13.74 -3.04
C GLY A 83 14.43 -12.87 -4.03
N ARG A 84 14.44 -11.53 -3.87
CA ARG A 84 13.84 -10.62 -4.84
C ARG A 84 14.90 -10.12 -5.82
N PRO A 85 14.74 -10.37 -7.12
CA PRO A 85 15.66 -9.89 -8.16
C PRO A 85 15.32 -8.46 -8.58
N TYR A 86 16.35 -7.71 -8.93
CA TYR A 86 16.24 -6.39 -9.56
C TYR A 86 17.30 -6.23 -10.65
N ILE A 87 17.03 -5.37 -11.62
CA ILE A 87 17.99 -4.93 -12.62
C ILE A 87 18.43 -3.50 -12.28
N LEU A 88 19.72 -3.25 -12.31
CA LEU A 88 20.23 -1.91 -12.05
C LEU A 88 20.06 -0.99 -13.26
N ASP A 89 19.55 0.21 -13.03
CA ASP A 89 19.50 1.30 -14.00
C ASP A 89 20.49 2.43 -13.62
N VAL A 90 21.37 2.15 -12.67
CA VAL A 90 22.43 3.03 -12.18
C VAL A 90 23.71 2.24 -11.92
N ASP A 91 24.86 2.89 -12.08
CA ASP A 91 26.15 2.38 -11.61
C ASP A 91 26.33 2.69 -10.14
N GLY A 92 27.07 1.87 -9.40
CA GLY A 92 27.32 2.11 -7.99
C GLY A 92 27.97 0.95 -7.25
N CYS A 93 27.95 1.05 -5.94
CA CYS A 93 28.39 0.00 -5.03
C CYS A 93 27.21 -0.60 -4.29
N ILE A 94 27.14 -1.93 -4.19
CA ILE A 94 26.06 -2.65 -3.51
C ILE A 94 26.42 -2.99 -2.07
N HIS A 95 25.46 -2.75 -1.17
CA HIS A 95 25.48 -3.14 0.23
C HIS A 95 25.57 -4.68 0.39
N ASP A 96 26.10 -5.15 1.51
CA ASP A 96 26.24 -6.58 1.83
C ASP A 96 24.92 -7.36 1.96
N GLY A 97 23.77 -6.69 1.89
CA GLY A 97 22.43 -7.27 1.75
C GLY A 97 22.08 -7.71 0.31
N TRP A 98 22.98 -7.55 -0.65
CA TRP A 98 22.80 -7.91 -2.05
C TRP A 98 23.75 -9.00 -2.50
N LEU A 99 23.29 -9.81 -3.44
CA LEU A 99 24.11 -10.63 -4.33
C LEU A 99 24.02 -10.02 -5.73
N VAL A 100 25.14 -9.91 -6.44
CA VAL A 100 25.14 -9.61 -7.87
C VAL A 100 25.26 -10.90 -8.67
N ILE A 101 24.55 -10.98 -9.78
CA ILE A 101 24.51 -12.13 -10.70
C ILE A 101 24.94 -11.65 -12.07
N HIS A 102 26.02 -12.21 -12.61
CA HIS A 102 26.54 -11.91 -13.92
C HIS A 102 26.37 -13.12 -14.85
N ASP A 103 25.69 -12.94 -15.95
CA ASP A 103 25.57 -13.89 -17.07
C ASP A 103 26.61 -13.52 -18.13
N GLU A 104 27.86 -13.95 -17.93
CA GLU A 104 29.01 -13.59 -18.79
C GLU A 104 28.90 -14.19 -20.17
N ASP A 105 28.33 -15.39 -20.29
CA ASP A 105 28.19 -16.14 -21.52
C ASP A 105 26.94 -15.80 -22.33
N ASN A 106 26.12 -14.86 -21.86
CA ASN A 106 24.82 -14.45 -22.42
C ASN A 106 23.89 -15.65 -22.68
N VAL A 107 23.82 -16.56 -21.71
CA VAL A 107 22.94 -17.73 -21.71
C VAL A 107 21.48 -17.34 -21.65
N PHE A 108 21.20 -16.17 -21.08
CA PHE A 108 19.85 -15.70 -20.82
C PHE A 108 19.52 -14.38 -21.54
N ILE A 109 18.30 -14.30 -22.03
CA ILE A 109 17.66 -13.00 -22.23
C ILE A 109 17.46 -12.37 -20.85
N LYS A 110 17.88 -11.12 -20.66
CA LYS A 110 17.81 -10.44 -19.35
C LYS A 110 16.42 -10.53 -18.71
N ASP A 111 15.38 -10.29 -19.49
CA ASP A 111 14.01 -10.33 -19.01
C ASP A 111 13.55 -11.75 -18.66
N TYR A 112 14.05 -12.78 -19.35
CA TYR A 112 13.81 -14.16 -18.98
C TYR A 112 14.42 -14.48 -17.61
N LEU A 113 15.69 -14.14 -17.39
CA LEU A 113 16.35 -14.35 -16.11
C LEU A 113 15.64 -13.60 -14.97
N TYR A 114 15.16 -12.37 -15.23
CA TYR A 114 14.37 -11.63 -14.27
C TYR A 114 13.09 -12.38 -13.90
N TYR A 115 12.30 -12.81 -14.88
CA TYR A 115 11.04 -13.51 -14.61
C TYR A 115 11.26 -14.86 -13.93
N LEU A 116 12.29 -15.58 -14.34
CA LEU A 116 12.68 -16.83 -13.70
C LEU A 116 12.95 -16.59 -12.20
N LEU A 117 13.88 -15.68 -11.88
CA LEU A 117 14.27 -15.39 -10.49
C LEU A 117 13.13 -14.76 -9.65
N ALA A 118 12.24 -13.98 -10.28
CA ALA A 118 11.06 -13.40 -9.64
C ALA A 118 9.89 -14.38 -9.47
N SER A 119 9.97 -15.57 -10.05
CA SER A 119 8.88 -16.53 -10.03
C SER A 119 8.57 -17.07 -8.62
N PRO A 120 7.30 -17.39 -8.30
CA PRO A 120 6.95 -18.06 -7.06
C PRO A 120 7.72 -19.37 -6.83
N VAL A 121 8.03 -20.10 -7.91
CA VAL A 121 8.79 -21.35 -7.88
C VAL A 121 10.21 -21.10 -7.38
N MET A 122 10.90 -20.10 -7.93
CA MET A 122 12.24 -19.73 -7.49
C MET A 122 12.25 -19.18 -6.07
N TYR A 123 11.26 -18.36 -5.72
CA TYR A 123 11.12 -17.87 -4.35
C TYR A 123 10.95 -19.02 -3.34
N ALA A 124 10.14 -20.04 -3.68
CA ALA A 124 9.99 -21.23 -2.84
C ALA A 124 11.31 -22.01 -2.69
N LYS A 125 12.08 -22.19 -3.79
CA LYS A 125 13.42 -22.81 -3.74
C LYS A 125 14.38 -22.02 -2.85
N PHE A 126 14.43 -20.69 -2.98
CA PHE A 126 15.25 -19.81 -2.13
C PHE A 126 14.83 -19.88 -0.66
N LYS A 127 13.54 -19.93 -0.38
CA LYS A 127 13.01 -20.05 0.98
C LYS A 127 13.42 -21.37 1.64
N GLN A 128 13.33 -22.49 0.92
CA GLN A 128 13.77 -23.80 1.43
C GLN A 128 15.27 -23.80 1.78
N LEU A 129 16.09 -23.16 0.96
CA LEU A 129 17.54 -23.06 1.19
C LEU A 129 17.90 -22.16 2.36
N ALA A 130 17.11 -21.12 2.62
CA ALA A 130 17.38 -20.15 3.70
C ALA A 130 16.98 -20.66 5.10
N VAL A 131 16.02 -21.57 5.21
CA VAL A 131 15.46 -22.06 6.50
C VAL A 131 16.42 -22.99 7.26
N GLY A 132 17.49 -23.49 6.64
CA GLY A 132 18.48 -24.37 7.29
C GLY A 132 19.59 -23.67 8.11
N GLY A 133 19.59 -22.33 8.20
CA GLY A 133 20.64 -21.56 8.89
C GLY A 133 20.13 -20.81 10.12
N VAL A 134 21.02 -20.50 11.06
CA VAL A 134 20.76 -19.73 12.29
C VAL A 134 20.19 -18.30 12.02
N VAL A 135 20.36 -17.81 10.81
CA VAL A 135 19.80 -16.55 10.31
C VAL A 135 19.20 -16.81 8.92
N ASN A 136 17.97 -16.41 8.69
CA ASN A 136 17.30 -16.49 7.38
C ASN A 136 18.04 -15.63 6.34
N ASN A 137 19.17 -16.11 5.83
CA ASN A 137 20.04 -15.39 4.91
C ASN A 137 20.38 -16.27 3.70
N LEU A 138 20.12 -15.75 2.53
CA LEU A 138 20.41 -16.39 1.25
C LEU A 138 21.85 -16.05 0.82
N ASN A 139 22.81 -16.92 1.10
CA ASN A 139 24.20 -16.67 0.69
C ASN A 139 24.48 -17.12 -0.74
N SER A 140 25.60 -16.63 -1.32
CA SER A 140 25.98 -16.92 -2.71
C SER A 140 26.21 -18.42 -2.97
N ALA A 141 26.73 -19.17 -2.00
CA ALA A 141 26.97 -20.60 -2.14
C ALA A 141 25.66 -21.41 -2.27
N LEU A 142 24.59 -20.98 -1.59
CA LEU A 142 23.26 -21.58 -1.71
C LEU A 142 22.64 -21.24 -3.06
N VAL A 143 22.70 -19.96 -3.48
CA VAL A 143 22.14 -19.52 -4.75
C VAL A 143 22.80 -20.21 -5.94
N ARG A 144 24.12 -20.43 -5.90
CA ARG A 144 24.85 -21.18 -6.94
C ARG A 144 24.34 -22.61 -7.13
N LYS A 145 23.79 -23.25 -6.09
CA LYS A 145 23.33 -24.65 -6.15
C LYS A 145 21.92 -24.80 -6.70
N VAL A 146 21.18 -23.70 -6.92
CA VAL A 146 19.80 -23.77 -7.39
C VAL A 146 19.77 -24.23 -8.82
N GLU A 147 19.02 -25.28 -9.10
CA GLU A 147 18.79 -25.76 -10.47
C GLU A 147 17.71 -24.91 -11.15
N ILE A 148 18.03 -24.44 -12.35
CA ILE A 148 17.21 -23.57 -13.16
C ILE A 148 17.04 -24.14 -14.58
N PRO A 149 15.87 -23.90 -15.22
CA PRO A 149 15.64 -24.29 -16.61
C PRO A 149 16.34 -23.33 -17.58
N ILE A 150 16.95 -23.89 -18.61
CA ILE A 150 17.62 -23.15 -19.68
C ILE A 150 17.01 -23.58 -21.02
N PRO A 151 15.88 -22.99 -21.42
CA PRO A 151 15.34 -23.20 -22.76
C PRO A 151 16.20 -22.47 -23.81
N ASN A 152 16.05 -22.84 -25.07
CA ASN A 152 16.71 -22.12 -26.14
C ASN A 152 16.24 -20.65 -26.23
N MET A 153 17.03 -19.79 -26.89
CA MET A 153 16.76 -18.33 -26.95
C MET A 153 15.38 -18.01 -27.53
N THR A 154 14.92 -18.72 -28.55
CA THR A 154 13.58 -18.52 -29.14
C THR A 154 12.48 -18.78 -28.11
N THR A 155 12.64 -19.82 -27.31
CA THR A 155 11.66 -20.11 -26.22
C THR A 155 11.72 -19.05 -25.13
N GLN A 156 12.91 -18.58 -24.74
CA GLN A 156 13.05 -17.47 -23.81
C GLN A 156 12.34 -16.21 -24.32
N GLU A 157 12.48 -15.86 -25.62
CA GLU A 157 11.76 -14.73 -26.24
C GLU A 157 10.25 -14.88 -26.16
N VAL A 158 9.71 -16.08 -26.42
CA VAL A 158 8.28 -16.36 -26.33
C VAL A 158 7.77 -16.13 -24.89
N ILE A 159 8.50 -16.66 -23.90
CA ILE A 159 8.18 -16.50 -22.48
C ILE A 159 8.18 -15.02 -22.08
N VAL A 160 9.24 -14.30 -22.41
CA VAL A 160 9.38 -12.86 -22.13
C VAL A 160 8.23 -12.09 -22.75
N LYS A 161 7.97 -12.31 -24.04
CA LYS A 161 6.90 -11.60 -24.77
C LYS A 161 5.52 -11.82 -24.15
N GLU A 162 5.24 -13.03 -23.68
CA GLU A 162 3.99 -13.35 -23.00
C GLU A 162 3.88 -12.63 -21.66
N LEU A 163 4.89 -12.76 -20.79
CA LEU A 163 4.88 -12.20 -19.44
C LEU A 163 4.92 -10.67 -19.46
N ASP A 164 5.69 -10.07 -20.37
CA ASP A 164 5.72 -8.61 -20.58
C ASP A 164 4.35 -8.08 -21.01
N LYS A 165 3.63 -8.79 -21.88
CA LYS A 165 2.29 -8.39 -22.30
C LYS A 165 1.33 -8.35 -21.12
N ILE A 166 1.36 -9.36 -20.24
CA ILE A 166 0.51 -9.40 -19.05
C ILE A 166 0.87 -8.25 -18.08
N ASN A 167 2.16 -8.05 -17.80
CA ASN A 167 2.63 -6.97 -16.93
C ASN A 167 2.26 -5.58 -17.48
N LYS A 168 2.37 -5.39 -18.79
CA LYS A 168 1.93 -4.14 -19.43
C LYS A 168 0.44 -3.90 -19.25
N LEU A 169 -0.39 -4.95 -19.40
CA LEU A 169 -1.84 -4.82 -19.16
C LEU A 169 -2.14 -4.46 -17.70
N ILE A 170 -1.46 -5.08 -16.73
CA ILE A 170 -1.59 -4.74 -15.30
C ILE A 170 -1.23 -3.27 -15.07
N SER A 171 -0.10 -2.82 -15.63
CA SER A 171 0.35 -1.42 -15.50
C SER A 171 -0.66 -0.43 -16.09
N LEU A 172 -1.18 -0.70 -17.29
CA LEU A 172 -2.20 0.14 -17.94
C LEU A 172 -3.49 0.17 -17.14
N LYS A 173 -3.92 -0.95 -16.54
CA LYS A 173 -5.10 -0.99 -15.68
C LYS A 173 -4.91 -0.19 -14.38
N LYS A 174 -3.72 -0.27 -13.76
CA LYS A 174 -3.37 0.54 -12.58
C LYS A 174 -3.36 2.04 -12.91
N GLN A 175 -2.83 2.42 -14.06
CA GLN A 175 -2.90 3.80 -14.54
C GLN A 175 -4.35 4.26 -14.77
N GLN A 176 -5.15 3.45 -15.46
CA GLN A 176 -6.57 3.72 -15.69
C GLN A 176 -7.33 3.93 -14.37
N LEU A 177 -7.03 3.15 -13.32
CA LEU A 177 -7.62 3.33 -12.00
C LEU A 177 -7.28 4.70 -11.39
N ALA A 178 -6.01 5.12 -11.47
CA ALA A 178 -5.56 6.42 -11.01
C ALA A 178 -6.21 7.59 -11.80
N ASP A 179 -6.38 7.40 -13.11
CA ASP A 179 -7.03 8.39 -13.97
C ASP A 179 -8.51 8.59 -13.57
N TYR A 180 -9.24 7.51 -13.25
CA TYR A 180 -10.62 7.60 -12.76
C TYR A 180 -10.70 8.24 -11.36
N GLU A 181 -9.71 8.06 -10.49
CA GLU A 181 -9.64 8.79 -9.22
C GLU A 181 -9.47 10.29 -9.43
N SER A 182 -8.60 10.68 -10.35
CA SER A 182 -8.39 12.08 -10.73
C SER A 182 -9.64 12.68 -11.38
N LEU A 183 -10.30 11.93 -12.28
CA LEU A 183 -11.53 12.34 -12.93
C LEU A 183 -12.65 12.61 -11.90
N SER A 184 -12.80 11.73 -10.92
CA SER A 184 -13.82 11.89 -9.87
C SER A 184 -13.64 13.21 -9.10
N LYS A 185 -12.38 13.55 -8.75
CA LYS A 185 -12.07 14.84 -8.11
C LYS A 185 -12.33 16.03 -9.04
N SER A 186 -11.97 15.90 -10.32
CA SER A 186 -12.23 16.96 -11.31
C SER A 186 -13.72 17.24 -11.48
N ILE A 187 -14.57 16.20 -11.50
CA ILE A 187 -16.03 16.34 -11.55
C ILE A 187 -16.55 17.07 -10.31
N PHE A 188 -16.02 16.78 -9.12
CA PHE A 188 -16.39 17.50 -7.90
C PHE A 188 -16.09 19.00 -8.02
N PHE A 189 -14.87 19.37 -8.43
CA PHE A 189 -14.49 20.78 -8.58
C PHE A 189 -15.20 21.48 -9.75
N GLU A 190 -15.49 20.79 -10.83
CA GLU A 190 -16.29 21.33 -11.95
C GLU A 190 -17.71 21.69 -11.50
N MET A 191 -18.35 20.76 -10.78
CA MET A 191 -19.74 20.93 -10.36
C MET A 191 -19.89 21.91 -9.19
N PHE A 192 -18.98 21.90 -8.24
CA PHE A 192 -19.13 22.64 -6.97
C PHE A 192 -18.11 23.77 -6.79
N GLY A 193 -17.03 23.81 -7.56
CA GLY A 193 -15.92 24.72 -7.35
C GLY A 193 -15.03 24.30 -6.17
N ASP A 194 -14.02 25.11 -5.86
CA ASP A 194 -13.23 24.93 -4.64
C ASP A 194 -14.06 25.38 -3.42
N PRO A 195 -14.33 24.48 -2.45
CA PRO A 195 -15.12 24.83 -1.27
C PRO A 195 -14.56 26.00 -0.44
N ARG A 196 -13.23 26.26 -0.52
CA ARG A 196 -12.57 27.37 0.19
C ARG A 196 -13.00 28.72 -0.33
N SER A 197 -13.10 28.86 -1.64
CA SER A 197 -13.47 30.11 -2.30
C SER A 197 -14.95 30.21 -2.64
N ASN A 198 -15.65 29.06 -2.65
CA ASN A 198 -17.07 28.92 -2.98
C ASN A 198 -17.47 29.74 -4.23
N PRO A 199 -16.81 29.52 -5.38
CA PRO A 199 -16.98 30.35 -6.57
C PRO A 199 -18.39 30.24 -7.20
N LYS A 200 -19.14 29.22 -6.83
CA LYS A 200 -20.52 28.99 -7.27
C LYS A 200 -21.55 29.69 -6.39
N GLY A 201 -21.13 30.32 -5.26
CA GLY A 201 -22.00 31.06 -4.38
C GLY A 201 -23.04 30.22 -3.63
N PHE A 202 -22.72 28.93 -3.32
CA PHE A 202 -23.63 28.11 -2.54
C PHE A 202 -23.78 28.66 -1.12
N GLU A 203 -24.92 28.40 -0.50
CA GLU A 203 -25.14 28.78 0.87
C GLU A 203 -24.13 28.14 1.80
N LEU A 204 -23.54 28.94 2.70
CA LEU A 204 -22.62 28.42 3.71
C LEU A 204 -23.41 27.95 4.92
N ARG A 205 -23.25 26.70 5.26
CA ARG A 205 -23.87 26.05 6.41
C ARG A 205 -22.78 25.46 7.32
N THR A 206 -23.10 25.23 8.56
CA THR A 206 -22.20 24.54 9.49
C THR A 206 -22.24 23.03 9.27
N MET A 207 -21.16 22.34 9.59
CA MET A 207 -21.13 20.86 9.55
C MET A 207 -22.24 20.23 10.42
N ASP A 208 -22.59 20.86 11.56
CA ASP A 208 -23.69 20.38 12.40
C ASP A 208 -25.03 20.38 11.66
N SER A 209 -25.24 21.32 10.74
CA SER A 209 -26.53 21.44 10.01
C SER A 209 -26.81 20.28 9.02
N ILE A 210 -25.80 19.50 8.68
CA ILE A 210 -25.90 18.32 7.81
C ILE A 210 -25.79 17.00 8.56
N CYS A 211 -25.69 17.05 9.89
CA CYS A 211 -25.56 15.89 10.74
C CYS A 211 -26.76 15.74 11.69
N GLU A 212 -27.29 14.54 11.82
CA GLU A 212 -28.20 14.21 12.92
C GLU A 212 -27.43 14.01 14.21
N ASN A 213 -26.23 13.43 14.12
CA ASN A 213 -25.40 13.16 15.27
C ASN A 213 -23.91 13.23 14.92
N MET A 214 -23.12 13.77 15.83
CA MET A 214 -21.66 13.78 15.78
C MET A 214 -21.11 13.49 17.18
N THR A 215 -20.50 12.34 17.36
CA THR A 215 -20.02 11.88 18.67
C THR A 215 -18.61 11.36 18.58
N LYS A 216 -17.69 11.96 19.33
CA LYS A 216 -16.35 11.42 19.53
C LYS A 216 -16.41 10.23 20.49
N GLY A 217 -15.55 9.23 20.28
CA GLY A 217 -15.52 8.02 21.10
C GLY A 217 -15.28 8.28 22.59
N PRO A 218 -15.45 7.26 23.44
CA PRO A 218 -15.26 7.35 24.88
C PRO A 218 -13.82 7.74 25.23
N PHE A 219 -13.59 8.20 26.45
CA PHE A 219 -12.22 8.38 26.93
C PHE A 219 -11.50 7.03 26.98
N GLY A 220 -10.18 7.03 26.71
CA GLY A 220 -9.38 5.81 26.73
C GLY A 220 -9.43 5.07 28.09
N SER A 221 -9.69 5.79 29.20
CA SER A 221 -9.92 5.21 30.50
C SER A 221 -11.20 4.36 30.60
N ASP A 222 -12.19 4.64 29.75
CA ASP A 222 -13.49 3.98 29.76
C ASP A 222 -13.52 2.77 28.82
N ILE A 223 -12.45 2.49 28.05
CA ILE A 223 -12.40 1.38 27.10
C ILE A 223 -11.01 0.72 27.12
N LYS A 224 -10.61 0.23 28.28
CA LYS A 224 -9.34 -0.46 28.50
C LYS A 224 -9.43 -1.94 28.12
N LYS A 225 -8.27 -2.57 27.92
CA LYS A 225 -8.14 -4.00 27.59
C LYS A 225 -8.88 -4.93 28.58
N ASP A 226 -8.90 -4.56 29.84
CA ASP A 226 -9.53 -5.35 30.91
C ASP A 226 -11.08 -5.41 30.81
N LEU A 227 -11.67 -4.55 29.99
CA LEU A 227 -13.11 -4.52 29.73
C LEU A 227 -13.52 -5.35 28.52
N TYR A 228 -12.56 -5.87 27.76
CA TYR A 228 -12.85 -6.70 26.62
C TYR A 228 -13.18 -8.13 27.05
N VAL A 229 -14.22 -8.67 26.43
CA VAL A 229 -14.74 -10.02 26.66
C VAL A 229 -14.72 -10.83 25.37
N PRO A 230 -14.71 -12.16 25.44
CA PRO A 230 -14.91 -13.00 24.26
C PRO A 230 -16.24 -12.72 23.57
N LYS A 231 -16.28 -12.88 22.24
CA LYS A 231 -17.51 -12.72 21.45
C LYS A 231 -18.59 -13.71 21.89
N SER A 232 -19.81 -13.23 22.08
CA SER A 232 -21.01 -14.01 22.34
C SER A 232 -22.26 -13.31 21.78
N SER A 233 -23.45 -13.89 21.95
CA SER A 233 -24.72 -13.28 21.57
C SER A 233 -25.04 -11.99 22.34
N ASP A 234 -24.47 -11.86 23.53
CA ASP A 234 -24.73 -10.74 24.46
C ASP A 234 -23.56 -9.76 24.53
N THR A 235 -22.75 -9.67 23.49
CA THR A 235 -21.63 -8.74 23.43
C THR A 235 -21.79 -7.74 22.31
N TYR A 236 -21.13 -6.60 22.46
CA TYR A 236 -21.11 -5.49 21.50
C TYR A 236 -19.69 -5.30 20.97
N LYS A 237 -19.57 -5.26 19.66
CA LYS A 237 -18.28 -5.05 18.96
C LYS A 237 -17.74 -3.65 19.27
N VAL A 238 -16.42 -3.55 19.42
CA VAL A 238 -15.73 -2.27 19.49
C VAL A 238 -15.06 -2.00 18.14
N TYR A 239 -15.60 -1.06 17.39
CA TYR A 239 -15.01 -0.61 16.13
C TYR A 239 -13.79 0.25 16.43
N ILE A 240 -12.68 -0.07 15.78
CA ILE A 240 -11.37 0.54 15.98
C ILE A 240 -10.86 1.21 14.70
N GLN A 241 -9.77 1.94 14.79
CA GLN A 241 -9.23 2.72 13.65
C GLN A 241 -9.01 1.89 12.38
N ILE A 242 -8.58 0.63 12.51
CA ILE A 242 -8.31 -0.23 11.35
C ILE A 242 -9.55 -0.44 10.48
N ASN A 243 -10.75 -0.42 11.06
CA ASN A 243 -11.99 -0.54 10.30
C ASN A 243 -12.16 0.62 9.30
N ALA A 244 -11.85 1.84 9.73
CA ALA A 244 -11.92 3.02 8.87
C ALA A 244 -10.73 3.10 7.88
N ILE A 245 -9.53 2.74 8.32
CA ILE A 245 -8.31 2.78 7.49
C ILE A 245 -8.38 1.76 6.36
N ALA A 246 -8.76 0.51 6.67
CA ALA A 246 -8.88 -0.58 5.71
C ALA A 246 -10.21 -0.56 4.94
N LYS A 247 -11.16 0.31 5.34
CA LYS A 247 -12.55 0.34 4.83
C LYS A 247 -13.25 -1.03 4.97
N ASP A 248 -12.99 -1.71 6.10
CA ASP A 248 -13.53 -3.02 6.40
C ASP A 248 -14.08 -3.07 7.83
N HIS A 249 -15.40 -3.14 7.95
CA HIS A 249 -16.10 -3.16 9.23
C HIS A 249 -15.98 -4.50 9.98
N THR A 250 -15.50 -5.55 9.31
CA THR A 250 -15.40 -6.90 9.89
C THR A 250 -14.14 -7.09 10.72
N LEU A 251 -13.12 -6.28 10.50
CA LEU A 251 -11.83 -6.39 11.19
C LEU A 251 -11.96 -6.13 12.70
N GLY A 252 -11.05 -6.75 13.45
CA GLY A 252 -10.94 -6.63 14.91
C GLY A 252 -11.95 -7.49 15.66
N GLU A 253 -11.47 -8.12 16.74
CA GLU A 253 -12.23 -9.03 17.60
C GLU A 253 -12.27 -8.50 19.03
N TYR A 254 -12.65 -7.23 19.18
CA TYR A 254 -12.79 -6.58 20.47
C TYR A 254 -14.27 -6.41 20.79
N TYR A 255 -14.69 -6.91 21.94
CA TYR A 255 -16.08 -6.89 22.37
C TYR A 255 -16.18 -6.44 23.82
N ILE A 256 -17.30 -5.78 24.18
CA ILE A 256 -17.70 -5.44 25.53
C ILE A 256 -18.98 -6.18 25.89
N SER A 257 -19.21 -6.37 27.20
CA SER A 257 -20.45 -6.97 27.68
C SER A 257 -21.66 -6.05 27.47
N LYS A 258 -22.83 -6.66 27.31
CA LYS A 258 -24.10 -5.93 27.23
C LYS A 258 -24.35 -5.06 28.46
N GLU A 259 -24.01 -5.56 29.64
CA GLU A 259 -24.16 -4.79 30.90
C GLU A 259 -23.32 -3.50 30.87
N TYR A 260 -22.06 -3.60 30.41
CA TYR A 260 -21.20 -2.42 30.29
C TYR A 260 -21.70 -1.46 29.19
N PHE A 261 -22.17 -2.00 28.07
CA PHE A 261 -22.81 -1.20 27.04
C PHE A 261 -24.00 -0.43 27.57
N ASP A 262 -24.95 -1.13 28.24
CA ASP A 262 -26.20 -0.52 28.76
C ASP A 262 -25.92 0.53 29.82
N SER A 263 -24.93 0.34 30.68
CA SER A 263 -24.60 1.25 31.78
C SER A 263 -23.85 2.51 31.37
N LYS A 264 -22.93 2.41 30.37
CA LYS A 264 -22.00 3.52 30.08
C LYS A 264 -21.81 3.83 28.60
N MET A 265 -21.99 2.87 27.69
CA MET A 265 -21.49 2.97 26.30
C MET A 265 -22.59 3.25 25.27
N ARG A 266 -23.85 3.23 25.66
CA ARG A 266 -25.01 3.38 24.74
C ARG A 266 -24.93 4.61 23.83
N ARG A 267 -24.38 5.73 24.29
CA ARG A 267 -24.22 6.96 23.50
C ARG A 267 -23.24 6.82 22.35
N PHE A 268 -22.36 5.81 22.37
CA PHE A 268 -21.33 5.54 21.38
C PHE A 268 -21.73 4.43 20.39
N GLU A 269 -22.96 3.93 20.51
CA GLU A 269 -23.51 2.91 19.63
C GLU A 269 -23.43 3.36 18.18
N VAL A 270 -23.05 2.43 17.29
CA VAL A 270 -23.06 2.63 15.84
C VAL A 270 -24.29 2.02 15.21
N LYS A 271 -24.75 2.65 14.13
CA LYS A 271 -25.90 2.20 13.34
C LYS A 271 -25.49 2.02 11.88
N PRO A 272 -26.21 1.21 11.10
CA PRO A 272 -26.09 1.22 9.65
C PRO A 272 -26.18 2.63 9.08
N GLY A 273 -25.32 2.95 8.12
CA GLY A 273 -25.25 4.28 7.52
C GLY A 273 -24.36 5.29 8.25
N ASP A 274 -23.97 5.04 9.50
CA ASP A 274 -23.02 5.90 10.22
C ASP A 274 -21.65 5.90 9.55
N TYR A 275 -21.00 7.07 9.59
CA TYR A 275 -19.57 7.17 9.30
C TYR A 275 -18.76 7.01 10.58
N ILE A 276 -17.75 6.17 10.57
CA ILE A 276 -16.71 6.12 11.59
C ILE A 276 -15.42 6.69 10.99
N ILE A 277 -14.83 7.67 11.66
CA ILE A 277 -13.75 8.50 11.16
C ILE A 277 -12.58 8.47 12.15
N THR A 278 -11.34 8.26 11.70
CA THR A 278 -10.16 8.23 12.56
C THR A 278 -9.80 9.61 13.09
N CYS A 279 -9.57 9.72 14.41
CA CYS A 279 -9.25 10.96 15.08
C CYS A 279 -7.76 11.12 15.41
N ASP A 280 -6.98 10.06 15.40
CA ASP A 280 -5.59 10.02 15.85
C ASP A 280 -4.71 9.27 14.86
N GLY A 281 -3.42 9.57 14.80
CA GLY A 281 -2.47 8.90 13.91
C GLY A 281 -2.78 9.15 12.42
N THR A 282 -3.42 8.21 11.75
CA THR A 282 -3.89 8.37 10.37
C THR A 282 -5.22 9.10 10.38
N LEU A 283 -5.20 10.43 10.36
CA LEU A 283 -6.37 11.26 10.53
C LEU A 283 -7.36 11.23 9.38
N GLY A 284 -8.65 11.35 9.71
CA GLY A 284 -9.73 11.62 8.76
C GLY A 284 -10.05 10.49 7.79
N LYS A 285 -9.46 9.31 7.95
CA LYS A 285 -9.89 8.12 7.22
C LYS A 285 -11.24 7.69 7.72
N PHE A 286 -12.11 7.28 6.80
CA PHE A 286 -13.47 6.91 7.17
C PHE A 286 -13.97 5.68 6.42
N ILE A 287 -14.95 5.04 7.03
CA ILE A 287 -15.85 4.08 6.40
C ILE A 287 -17.29 4.46 6.73
N ARG A 288 -18.18 4.36 5.75
CA ARG A 288 -19.62 4.33 6.00
C ARG A 288 -20.01 2.89 6.31
N LEU A 289 -20.64 2.69 7.45
CA LEU A 289 -21.06 1.36 7.87
C LEU A 289 -22.20 0.83 7.00
N PRO A 290 -22.11 -0.41 6.49
CA PRO A 290 -23.15 -1.01 5.64
C PRO A 290 -24.43 -1.35 6.46
N GLU A 291 -25.47 -1.80 5.75
CA GLU A 291 -26.73 -2.22 6.39
C GLU A 291 -26.56 -3.43 7.32
N THR A 292 -25.59 -4.29 7.03
CA THR A 292 -25.31 -5.50 7.83
C THR A 292 -24.06 -5.27 8.67
N ILE A 293 -24.22 -4.81 9.90
CA ILE A 293 -23.14 -4.65 10.86
C ILE A 293 -23.41 -5.42 12.15
N GLU A 294 -22.35 -5.78 12.86
CA GLU A 294 -22.48 -6.23 14.25
C GLU A 294 -22.85 -5.05 15.15
N LYS A 295 -23.75 -5.28 16.10
CA LYS A 295 -24.04 -4.28 17.14
C LYS A 295 -22.76 -3.90 17.85
N GLY A 296 -22.52 -2.61 18.03
CA GLY A 296 -21.27 -2.19 18.61
C GLY A 296 -21.17 -0.68 18.88
N ILE A 297 -19.99 -0.31 19.31
CA ILE A 297 -19.63 1.07 19.66
C ILE A 297 -18.35 1.48 18.94
N ILE A 298 -18.11 2.79 18.84
CA ILE A 298 -16.81 3.32 18.43
C ILE A 298 -15.80 3.30 19.59
N SER A 299 -14.52 3.08 19.26
CA SER A 299 -13.40 3.23 20.21
C SER A 299 -13.05 4.70 20.47
N ALA A 300 -12.17 4.94 21.44
CA ALA A 300 -11.71 6.28 21.83
C ALA A 300 -11.13 7.13 20.69
N SER A 301 -10.48 6.50 19.72
CA SER A 301 -9.79 7.16 18.61
C SER A 301 -10.66 7.38 17.36
N LEU A 302 -11.97 7.25 17.51
CA LEU A 302 -12.93 7.41 16.41
C LEU A 302 -13.95 8.53 16.70
N LEU A 303 -14.42 9.12 15.61
CA LEU A 303 -15.59 9.98 15.55
C LEU A 303 -16.69 9.22 14.80
N ARG A 304 -17.90 9.15 15.37
CA ARG A 304 -19.12 8.74 14.68
C ARG A 304 -19.83 9.97 14.15
N LEU A 305 -20.30 9.90 12.92
CA LEU A 305 -21.05 10.93 12.26
C LEU A 305 -22.23 10.29 11.52
N THR A 306 -23.45 10.75 11.83
CA THR A 306 -24.68 10.38 11.13
C THR A 306 -25.13 11.57 10.29
N LEU A 307 -25.23 11.40 8.98
CA LEU A 307 -25.73 12.45 8.08
C LEU A 307 -27.26 12.53 8.15
N ASN A 308 -27.79 13.74 7.94
CA ASN A 308 -29.22 13.96 7.73
C ASN A 308 -29.58 13.98 6.23
N GLU A 309 -30.86 14.21 5.94
CA GLU A 309 -31.41 14.20 4.58
C GLU A 309 -30.96 15.35 3.67
N ASN A 310 -30.33 16.40 4.21
CA ASN A 310 -29.90 17.58 3.44
C ASN A 310 -28.62 17.35 2.65
N VAL A 311 -27.94 16.23 2.89
CA VAL A 311 -26.65 15.95 2.25
C VAL A 311 -26.56 14.51 1.73
N THR A 312 -26.07 14.32 0.50
CA THR A 312 -25.80 12.99 -0.02
C THR A 312 -24.44 12.48 0.48
N CYS A 313 -24.34 11.16 0.69
CA CYS A 313 -23.10 10.50 1.14
C CYS A 313 -21.91 10.85 0.25
N LYS A 314 -22.09 10.82 -1.08
CA LYS A 314 -20.99 11.09 -2.01
C LYS A 314 -20.52 12.54 -1.98
N TYR A 315 -21.43 13.50 -1.86
CA TYR A 315 -21.04 14.89 -1.70
C TYR A 315 -20.25 15.09 -0.39
N PHE A 316 -20.74 14.54 0.74
CA PHE A 316 -20.05 14.59 2.02
C PHE A 316 -18.64 13.96 1.95
N GLU A 317 -18.50 12.75 1.37
CA GLU A 317 -17.21 12.05 1.25
C GLU A 317 -16.16 12.91 0.55
N TYR A 318 -16.51 13.49 -0.60
CA TYR A 318 -15.61 14.36 -1.34
C TYR A 318 -15.33 15.68 -0.64
N LEU A 319 -16.35 16.31 -0.03
CA LEU A 319 -16.20 17.53 0.74
C LEU A 319 -15.27 17.32 1.95
N TRP A 320 -15.41 16.19 2.63
CA TRP A 320 -14.57 15.81 3.76
C TRP A 320 -13.10 15.69 3.34
N GLU A 321 -12.82 14.92 2.30
CA GLU A 321 -11.46 14.67 1.84
C GLU A 321 -10.79 15.91 1.22
N THR A 322 -11.54 16.72 0.47
CA THR A 322 -10.96 17.84 -0.28
C THR A 322 -10.90 19.14 0.51
N TYR A 323 -11.73 19.31 1.52
CA TYR A 323 -11.87 20.56 2.24
C TYR A 323 -11.88 20.41 3.77
N VAL A 324 -12.89 19.74 4.34
CA VAL A 324 -13.13 19.75 5.79
C VAL A 324 -11.93 19.27 6.58
N LEU A 325 -11.35 18.14 6.21
CA LEU A 325 -10.17 17.60 6.89
C LEU A 325 -9.01 18.60 6.87
N GLY A 326 -8.78 19.27 5.73
CA GLY A 326 -7.73 20.30 5.60
C GLY A 326 -7.93 21.47 6.56
N GLU A 327 -9.19 21.94 6.72
CA GLU A 327 -9.54 23.03 7.65
C GLU A 327 -9.28 22.62 9.12
N LEU A 328 -9.65 21.39 9.48
CA LEU A 328 -9.51 20.89 10.85
C LEU A 328 -8.05 20.70 11.30
N VAL A 329 -7.12 20.44 10.36
CA VAL A 329 -5.71 20.20 10.67
C VAL A 329 -4.79 21.41 10.45
N LYS A 330 -5.30 22.53 9.95
CA LYS A 330 -4.50 23.76 9.70
C LYS A 330 -3.78 24.24 10.96
N ASP A 331 -4.49 24.27 12.07
CA ASP A 331 -3.98 24.81 13.33
C ASP A 331 -3.10 23.82 14.11
N THR A 332 -3.07 22.54 13.69
CA THR A 332 -2.36 21.47 14.44
C THR A 332 -0.97 21.19 13.91
N ARG A 333 -0.53 21.85 12.81
CA ARG A 333 0.77 21.60 12.15
C ARG A 333 1.99 21.85 13.03
N ASN A 334 1.83 22.54 14.16
CA ASN A 334 2.91 22.88 15.11
C ASN A 334 2.89 22.03 16.38
N THR A 335 2.02 21.01 16.49
CA THR A 335 1.94 20.13 17.67
C THR A 335 2.53 18.76 17.37
N ALA A 336 3.23 18.18 18.35
CA ALA A 336 3.91 16.89 18.22
C ALA A 336 2.93 15.70 17.98
N LEU A 337 1.65 15.88 18.33
CA LEU A 337 0.58 14.90 18.12
C LEU A 337 -0.58 15.59 17.43
N ILE A 338 -0.91 15.14 16.22
CA ILE A 338 -2.01 15.67 15.44
C ILE A 338 -3.27 14.85 15.77
N HIS A 339 -4.30 15.52 16.32
CA HIS A 339 -5.60 14.92 16.63
C HIS A 339 -6.71 15.74 15.97
N LEU A 340 -7.79 15.10 15.57
CA LEU A 340 -9.01 15.84 15.22
C LEU A 340 -9.58 16.55 16.46
N PRO A 341 -10.06 17.80 16.33
CA PRO A 341 -10.61 18.56 17.42
C PRO A 341 -11.89 17.90 17.97
N ALA A 342 -12.45 18.47 19.05
CA ALA A 342 -13.73 18.02 19.61
C ALA A 342 -14.86 18.12 18.58
N ALA A 343 -15.87 17.25 18.69
CA ALA A 343 -17.02 17.21 17.77
C ALA A 343 -17.70 18.60 17.63
N SER A 344 -17.82 19.34 18.73
CA SER A 344 -18.38 20.70 18.73
C SER A 344 -17.57 21.72 17.89
N LYS A 345 -16.26 21.49 17.74
CA LYS A 345 -15.40 22.34 16.90
C LYS A 345 -15.50 21.93 15.43
N ILE A 346 -15.59 20.62 15.17
CA ILE A 346 -15.86 20.07 13.83
C ILE A 346 -17.20 20.58 13.30
N GLY A 347 -18.23 20.54 14.15
CA GLY A 347 -19.57 20.99 13.82
C GLY A 347 -19.67 22.45 13.38
N LYS A 348 -18.75 23.31 13.82
CA LYS A 348 -18.71 24.73 13.44
C LYS A 348 -18.03 25.04 12.11
N VAL A 349 -17.41 24.07 11.47
CA VAL A 349 -16.78 24.28 10.16
C VAL A 349 -17.85 24.70 9.16
N LEU A 350 -17.62 25.82 8.49
CA LEU A 350 -18.52 26.31 7.44
C LEU A 350 -18.23 25.55 6.15
N ILE A 351 -19.28 25.07 5.51
CA ILE A 351 -19.23 24.29 4.28
C ILE A 351 -20.20 24.88 3.25
N PRO A 352 -19.87 24.93 1.97
CA PRO A 352 -20.85 25.21 0.93
C PRO A 352 -21.82 24.03 0.85
N LEU A 353 -23.11 24.31 0.86
CA LEU A 353 -24.16 23.29 0.73
C LEU A 353 -24.98 23.54 -0.55
N PRO A 354 -24.69 22.81 -1.64
CA PRO A 354 -25.48 22.88 -2.87
C PRO A 354 -26.89 22.31 -2.67
N GLN A 355 -27.80 22.67 -3.56
CA GLN A 355 -29.13 22.06 -3.60
C GLN A 355 -29.03 20.53 -3.77
N LEU A 356 -29.97 19.81 -3.15
CA LEU A 356 -29.93 18.34 -3.09
C LEU A 356 -29.93 17.69 -4.48
N GLU A 357 -30.65 18.25 -5.45
CA GLU A 357 -30.71 17.76 -6.82
C GLU A 357 -29.31 17.74 -7.48
N LEU A 358 -28.50 18.77 -7.23
CA LEU A 358 -27.14 18.84 -7.77
C LEU A 358 -26.22 17.81 -7.09
N GLN A 359 -26.40 17.60 -5.78
CA GLN A 359 -25.65 16.55 -5.04
C GLN A 359 -26.06 15.15 -5.53
N VAL A 360 -27.33 14.90 -5.82
CA VAL A 360 -27.83 13.64 -6.39
C VAL A 360 -27.24 13.39 -7.78
N LEU A 361 -27.22 14.45 -8.63
CA LEU A 361 -26.60 14.36 -9.96
C LEU A 361 -25.12 13.97 -9.86
N PHE A 362 -24.38 14.60 -8.95
CA PHE A 362 -23.00 14.26 -8.65
C PHE A 362 -22.88 12.80 -8.19
N SER A 363 -23.67 12.39 -7.22
CA SER A 363 -23.68 11.02 -6.69
C SER A 363 -23.88 9.98 -7.78
N ASN A 364 -24.80 10.23 -8.70
CA ASN A 364 -25.06 9.34 -9.84
C ASN A 364 -23.87 9.23 -10.79
N ARG A 365 -23.15 10.34 -11.04
CA ARG A 365 -21.93 10.33 -11.86
C ARG A 365 -20.82 9.53 -11.17
N ILE A 366 -20.59 9.78 -9.87
CA ILE A 366 -19.55 9.11 -9.10
C ILE A 366 -19.85 7.62 -8.96
N ASN A 367 -21.07 7.21 -8.68
CA ASN A 367 -21.45 5.80 -8.59
C ASN A 367 -21.14 5.02 -9.89
N LYS A 368 -21.35 5.65 -11.07
CA LYS A 368 -20.95 5.04 -12.35
C LYS A 368 -19.44 4.83 -12.43
N ILE A 369 -18.65 5.84 -12.01
CA ILE A 369 -17.19 5.75 -11.99
C ILE A 369 -16.72 4.68 -11.00
N GLU A 370 -17.31 4.61 -9.80
CA GLU A 370 -16.96 3.59 -8.80
C GLU A 370 -17.23 2.18 -9.29
N ASN A 371 -18.33 1.96 -10.01
CA ASN A 371 -18.60 0.67 -10.65
C ASN A 371 -17.53 0.30 -11.67
N ILE A 372 -17.07 1.26 -12.49
CA ILE A 372 -15.98 1.03 -13.45
C ILE A 372 -14.66 0.74 -12.70
N LYS A 373 -14.35 1.51 -11.65
CA LYS A 373 -13.15 1.29 -10.81
C LYS A 373 -13.17 -0.12 -10.19
N SER A 374 -14.31 -0.57 -9.70
CA SER A 374 -14.47 -1.94 -9.16
C SER A 374 -14.19 -3.01 -10.22
N GLN A 375 -14.68 -2.84 -11.45
CA GLN A 375 -14.42 -3.77 -12.56
C GLN A 375 -12.92 -3.76 -12.95
N ILE A 376 -12.29 -2.58 -12.97
CA ILE A 376 -10.85 -2.46 -13.25
C ILE A 376 -10.05 -3.16 -12.16
N GLN A 377 -10.40 -2.98 -10.88
CA GLN A 377 -9.72 -3.63 -9.75
C GLN A 377 -9.81 -5.15 -9.84
N LYS A 378 -10.98 -5.68 -10.18
CA LYS A 378 -11.15 -7.12 -10.44
C LYS A 378 -10.30 -7.59 -11.60
N SER A 379 -10.28 -6.84 -12.72
CA SER A 379 -9.43 -7.16 -13.87
C SER A 379 -7.94 -7.17 -13.54
N ILE A 380 -7.48 -6.26 -12.66
CA ILE A 380 -6.09 -6.29 -12.17
C ILE A 380 -5.81 -7.58 -11.41
N GLN A 381 -6.70 -7.97 -10.49
CA GLN A 381 -6.56 -9.21 -9.71
C GLN A 381 -6.55 -10.46 -10.60
N ASP A 382 -7.42 -10.52 -11.61
CA ASP A 382 -7.47 -11.62 -12.57
C ASP A 382 -6.16 -11.71 -13.39
N LEU A 383 -5.61 -10.55 -13.82
CA LEU A 383 -4.33 -10.50 -14.54
C LEU A 383 -3.14 -10.87 -13.65
N GLU A 384 -3.12 -10.46 -12.39
CA GLU A 384 -2.07 -10.85 -11.42
C GLU A 384 -2.13 -12.36 -11.15
N THR A 385 -3.32 -12.95 -11.06
CA THR A 385 -3.52 -14.40 -10.95
C THR A 385 -3.05 -15.12 -12.23
N LEU A 386 -3.37 -14.59 -13.40
CA LEU A 386 -2.91 -15.13 -14.67
C LEU A 386 -1.39 -15.09 -14.76
N LEU A 387 -0.76 -13.96 -14.39
CA LEU A 387 0.69 -13.82 -14.37
C LEU A 387 1.35 -14.90 -13.50
N ALA A 388 0.86 -15.07 -12.27
CA ALA A 388 1.37 -16.10 -11.36
C ALA A 388 1.23 -17.51 -11.92
N SER A 389 0.07 -17.83 -12.51
CA SER A 389 -0.19 -19.14 -13.17
C SER A 389 0.73 -19.37 -14.36
N ARG A 390 0.98 -18.32 -15.21
CA ARG A 390 1.88 -18.44 -16.36
C ARG A 390 3.33 -18.56 -15.95
N MET A 391 3.75 -17.85 -14.89
CA MET A 391 5.09 -18.02 -14.31
C MET A 391 5.28 -19.44 -13.75
N GLN A 392 4.28 -19.99 -13.06
CA GLN A 392 4.32 -21.36 -12.61
C GLN A 392 4.41 -22.34 -13.77
N TYR A 393 3.58 -22.20 -14.81
CA TYR A 393 3.61 -23.04 -15.99
C TYR A 393 4.97 -23.10 -16.67
N TRP A 394 5.65 -21.94 -16.79
CA TRP A 394 6.93 -21.85 -17.48
C TRP A 394 8.13 -22.27 -16.61
N PHE A 395 8.07 -22.13 -15.30
CA PHE A 395 9.23 -22.29 -14.43
C PHE A 395 9.15 -23.47 -13.45
N ASP A 396 8.01 -24.18 -13.39
CA ASP A 396 7.81 -25.42 -12.62
C ASP A 396 8.07 -26.65 -13.52
#